data_e34ae448b2a3cd9ccd58a2e88b28bc7a
#
_entry.id   e34ae448b2a3cd9ccd58a2e88b28bc7a
#
_cell.length_a   1.000
_cell.length_b   1.000
_cell.length_c   1.000
_cell.angle_alpha   90.00
_cell.angle_beta   90.00
_cell.angle_gamma   90.00
#
_symmetry.space_group_name_H-M   'P 1'
#
loop_
_entity.id
_entity.type
_entity.pdbx_description
1 polymer ?
#
loop_
_entity_poly.entity_id
_entity_poly.type
_entity_poly.pdbx_seq_one_letter_code
_entity_poly.pdbx_strand_id
1 'polypeptide(L)'
;FEVRNNRLDQVFFGILLERSSEGIVSGNIITSKAKSQSTSGNGVHIWKSEEITVKNNEVIGLRDGIYLEFVNNSEIINNLCKDNLRYGLHFMFSDHDLYKGNIFENNGAGVAVMYSKFIDMQDNQFRKNWGSASYGLLLKEINDSELKNNIFEDNTIAISADNTNRIDYIENEFRNNGYAIRIRGAVYDNNFKRNNFLYNSFDVAYTGRLNNNKFSNNYWSGYSGYDLNRDGIGDVPFRPVTLFSYLVNKTPEAIVLLRSTFIDLLDFSEKVSPIFTPADLIDAQPQMKKIQW
;
A
#
# COMPACT_ATOMS: atom_id res chain seq x y z
N PHE A 1 -30.94 6.50 0.68
CA PHE A 1 -30.88 7.10 2.03
C PHE A 1 -29.62 7.94 2.20
N GLU A 2 -29.60 8.81 3.24
CA GLU A 2 -28.45 9.67 3.52
C GLU A 2 -28.20 9.76 5.02
N VAL A 3 -26.92 9.57 5.42
CA VAL A 3 -26.45 9.80 6.78
C VAL A 3 -25.38 10.90 6.70
N ARG A 4 -25.72 12.13 7.07
CA ARG A 4 -24.85 13.28 6.82
C ARG A 4 -24.64 14.17 8.06
N ASN A 5 -23.42 14.71 8.15
CA ASN A 5 -23.05 15.79 9.08
C ASN A 5 -23.37 15.48 10.55
N ASN A 6 -23.26 14.21 10.95
CA ASN A 6 -23.43 13.80 12.33
C ASN A 6 -22.09 13.84 13.07
N ARG A 7 -22.17 14.11 14.38
CA ARG A 7 -21.04 13.97 15.30
C ARG A 7 -21.35 12.85 16.30
N LEU A 8 -20.55 11.80 16.26
CA LEU A 8 -20.67 10.60 17.09
C LEU A 8 -19.43 10.49 17.98
N ASP A 9 -19.52 10.89 19.23
CA ASP A 9 -18.41 10.89 20.17
C ASP A 9 -18.49 9.72 21.14
N GLN A 10 -17.34 9.09 21.43
CA GLN A 10 -17.16 7.99 22.38
C GLN A 10 -18.07 6.78 22.08
N VAL A 11 -18.23 6.47 20.80
CA VAL A 11 -19.07 5.36 20.38
C VAL A 11 -18.30 4.05 20.35
N PHE A 12 -19.00 2.94 20.55
CA PHE A 12 -18.49 1.59 20.29
C PHE A 12 -18.56 1.30 18.79
N PHE A 13 -19.72 1.45 18.16
CA PHE A 13 -19.93 1.49 16.71
C PHE A 13 -20.42 2.87 16.30
N GLY A 14 -19.97 3.34 15.14
CA GLY A 14 -20.46 4.58 14.56
C GLY A 14 -21.72 4.36 13.71
N ILE A 15 -21.55 4.13 12.42
CA ILE A 15 -22.61 3.94 11.44
C ILE A 15 -22.57 2.48 10.96
N LEU A 16 -23.69 1.78 11.04
CA LEU A 16 -23.85 0.41 10.55
C LEU A 16 -24.89 0.38 9.43
N LEU A 17 -24.50 -0.10 8.26
CA LEU A 17 -25.35 -0.34 7.12
C LEU A 17 -25.35 -1.84 6.81
N GLU A 18 -26.54 -2.41 6.69
CA GLU A 18 -26.72 -3.82 6.34
C GLU A 18 -27.76 -3.94 5.24
N ARG A 19 -27.44 -4.69 4.18
CA ARG A 19 -28.36 -4.97 3.05
C ARG A 19 -28.98 -3.69 2.49
N SER A 20 -28.13 -2.72 2.26
CA SER A 20 -28.53 -1.38 1.82
C SER A 20 -28.05 -1.13 0.39
N SER A 21 -28.77 -0.30 -0.34
CA SER A 21 -28.38 0.16 -1.67
C SER A 21 -28.61 1.66 -1.85
N GLU A 22 -27.93 2.25 -2.82
CA GLU A 22 -28.07 3.67 -3.21
C GLU A 22 -28.00 4.64 -2.02
N GLY A 23 -26.96 4.50 -1.19
CA GLY A 23 -26.81 5.24 0.05
C GLY A 23 -25.64 6.22 0.08
N ILE A 24 -25.76 7.30 0.85
CA ILE A 24 -24.67 8.25 1.06
C ILE A 24 -24.37 8.42 2.55
N VAL A 25 -23.12 8.17 2.93
CA VAL A 25 -22.57 8.46 4.26
C VAL A 25 -21.56 9.57 4.13
N SER A 26 -21.86 10.80 4.56
CA SER A 26 -20.99 11.93 4.26
C SER A 26 -20.86 12.97 5.37
N GLY A 27 -19.66 13.55 5.52
CA GLY A 27 -19.40 14.66 6.43
C GLY A 27 -19.58 14.31 7.89
N ASN A 28 -19.54 13.03 8.27
CA ASN A 28 -19.69 12.60 9.65
C ASN A 28 -18.34 12.61 10.38
N ILE A 29 -18.34 13.00 11.65
CA ILE A 29 -17.19 12.93 12.56
C ILE A 29 -17.48 11.84 13.59
N ILE A 30 -16.69 10.78 13.58
CA ILE A 30 -16.89 9.59 14.40
C ILE A 30 -15.62 9.37 15.24
N THR A 31 -15.74 9.46 16.56
CA THR A 31 -14.57 9.36 17.45
C THR A 31 -14.77 8.33 18.55
N SER A 32 -13.66 7.72 18.98
CA SER A 32 -13.59 6.88 20.16
C SER A 32 -12.27 7.10 20.90
N LYS A 33 -12.23 6.75 22.18
CA LYS A 33 -11.00 6.71 23.00
C LYS A 33 -10.71 5.28 23.49
N ALA A 34 -11.15 4.31 22.75
CA ALA A 34 -10.91 2.91 23.09
C ALA A 34 -9.40 2.62 23.15
N LYS A 35 -8.99 1.81 24.13
CA LYS A 35 -7.59 1.42 24.35
C LYS A 35 -7.29 0.00 23.86
N SER A 36 -8.30 -0.77 23.51
CA SER A 36 -8.14 -2.14 23.02
C SER A 36 -9.15 -2.44 21.91
N GLN A 37 -8.79 -3.36 21.04
CA GLN A 37 -9.66 -3.79 19.93
C GLN A 37 -10.95 -4.46 20.41
N SER A 38 -10.95 -5.09 21.60
CA SER A 38 -12.12 -5.73 22.19
C SER A 38 -13.15 -4.74 22.76
N THR A 39 -12.74 -3.50 23.03
CA THR A 39 -13.61 -2.46 23.59
C THR A 39 -14.04 -1.42 22.55
N SER A 40 -13.84 -1.71 21.27
CA SER A 40 -14.21 -0.84 20.17
C SER A 40 -14.71 -1.63 18.96
N GLY A 41 -15.66 -1.06 18.25
CA GLY A 41 -16.15 -1.53 16.96
C GLY A 41 -15.62 -0.67 15.82
N ASN A 42 -16.34 -0.67 14.69
CA ASN A 42 -15.97 0.03 13.48
C ASN A 42 -16.64 1.42 13.40
N GLY A 43 -15.97 2.38 12.75
CA GLY A 43 -16.53 3.71 12.56
C GLY A 43 -17.68 3.72 11.56
N VAL A 44 -17.41 3.32 10.33
CA VAL A 44 -18.45 3.03 9.33
C VAL A 44 -18.34 1.54 8.98
N HIS A 45 -19.42 0.81 9.16
CA HIS A 45 -19.48 -0.62 8.85
C HIS A 45 -20.59 -0.87 7.83
N ILE A 46 -20.21 -1.44 6.68
CA ILE A 46 -21.13 -1.74 5.58
C ILE A 46 -21.03 -3.23 5.28
N TRP A 47 -22.19 -3.90 5.29
CA TRP A 47 -22.26 -5.34 5.07
C TRP A 47 -23.34 -5.70 4.06
N LYS A 48 -23.01 -6.55 3.08
CA LYS A 48 -23.94 -7.03 2.04
C LYS A 48 -24.72 -5.90 1.36
N SER A 49 -24.01 -4.91 0.87
CA SER A 49 -24.58 -3.67 0.33
C SER A 49 -23.96 -3.33 -1.02
N GLU A 50 -24.57 -2.44 -1.78
CA GLU A 50 -24.09 -2.01 -3.08
C GLU A 50 -24.42 -0.55 -3.36
N GLU A 51 -23.65 0.08 -4.28
CA GLU A 51 -23.89 1.46 -4.70
C GLU A 51 -23.89 2.46 -3.53
N ILE A 52 -22.98 2.26 -2.58
CA ILE A 52 -22.83 3.12 -1.40
C ILE A 52 -21.69 4.12 -1.62
N THR A 53 -21.96 5.40 -1.40
CA THR A 53 -20.92 6.43 -1.37
C THR A 53 -20.59 6.81 0.07
N VAL A 54 -19.34 6.58 0.50
CA VAL A 54 -18.78 7.01 1.79
C VAL A 54 -17.79 8.14 1.53
N LYS A 55 -18.13 9.38 1.90
CA LYS A 55 -17.27 10.51 1.54
C LYS A 55 -17.13 11.59 2.60
N ASN A 56 -15.94 12.20 2.64
CA ASN A 56 -15.66 13.35 3.51
C ASN A 56 -15.96 13.07 5.01
N ASN A 57 -15.79 11.83 5.46
CA ASN A 57 -15.93 11.49 6.86
C ASN A 57 -14.59 11.51 7.57
N GLU A 58 -14.62 11.81 8.87
CA GLU A 58 -13.47 11.75 9.77
C GLU A 58 -13.71 10.66 10.82
N VAL A 59 -12.86 9.64 10.84
CA VAL A 59 -13.03 8.47 11.72
C VAL A 59 -11.77 8.25 12.53
N ILE A 60 -11.84 8.44 13.85
CA ILE A 60 -10.67 8.49 14.72
C ILE A 60 -10.82 7.58 15.94
N GLY A 61 -9.80 6.76 16.21
CA GLY A 61 -9.65 6.03 17.47
C GLY A 61 -10.58 4.86 17.66
N LEU A 62 -11.18 4.32 16.60
CA LEU A 62 -11.99 3.10 16.64
C LEU A 62 -11.16 1.84 16.34
N ARG A 63 -11.76 0.67 16.36
CA ARG A 63 -11.08 -0.56 15.98
C ARG A 63 -10.68 -0.52 14.51
N ASP A 64 -11.64 -0.37 13.61
CA ASP A 64 -11.43 -0.07 12.19
C ASP A 64 -12.13 1.25 11.84
N GLY A 65 -11.49 2.07 11.03
CA GLY A 65 -12.10 3.31 10.58
C GLY A 65 -13.33 3.02 9.73
N ILE A 66 -13.13 2.43 8.56
CA ILE A 66 -14.19 1.98 7.65
C ILE A 66 -14.03 0.46 7.45
N TYR A 67 -15.14 -0.27 7.47
CA TYR A 67 -15.18 -1.71 7.24
C TYR A 67 -16.23 -2.07 6.21
N LEU A 68 -15.82 -2.79 5.16
CA LEU A 68 -16.69 -3.25 4.09
C LEU A 68 -16.59 -4.76 3.94
N GLU A 69 -17.73 -5.45 3.84
CA GLU A 69 -17.78 -6.88 3.60
C GLU A 69 -18.95 -7.24 2.70
N PHE A 70 -18.66 -7.88 1.58
CA PHE A 70 -19.63 -8.14 0.50
C PHE A 70 -20.30 -6.84 0.01
N VAL A 71 -19.48 -5.86 -0.32
CA VAL A 71 -19.91 -4.55 -0.82
C VAL A 71 -19.43 -4.40 -2.25
N ASN A 72 -20.26 -3.95 -3.16
CA ASN A 72 -19.90 -3.83 -4.57
C ASN A 72 -20.34 -2.47 -5.15
N ASN A 73 -19.66 -2.07 -6.23
CA ASN A 73 -19.97 -0.86 -7.01
C ASN A 73 -20.08 0.39 -6.12
N SER A 74 -19.19 0.51 -5.14
CA SER A 74 -19.26 1.55 -4.12
C SER A 74 -18.05 2.49 -4.18
N GLU A 75 -18.21 3.68 -3.61
CA GLU A 75 -17.21 4.73 -3.66
C GLU A 75 -16.82 5.20 -2.26
N ILE A 76 -15.52 5.15 -1.95
CA ILE A 76 -14.93 5.58 -0.70
C ILE A 76 -14.02 6.78 -1.00
N ILE A 77 -14.50 8.00 -0.75
CA ILE A 77 -13.88 9.22 -1.30
C ILE A 77 -13.56 10.25 -0.21
N ASN A 78 -12.33 10.76 -0.21
CA ASN A 78 -11.88 11.87 0.63
C ASN A 78 -12.16 11.69 2.13
N ASN A 79 -12.07 10.46 2.66
CA ASN A 79 -12.22 10.22 4.08
C ASN A 79 -10.87 10.31 4.81
N LEU A 80 -10.89 10.75 6.06
CA LEU A 80 -9.76 10.68 6.98
C LEU A 80 -10.01 9.56 8.00
N CYS A 81 -9.18 8.52 7.97
CA CYS A 81 -9.17 7.44 8.96
C CYS A 81 -7.85 7.49 9.73
N LYS A 82 -7.90 7.88 11.00
CA LYS A 82 -6.72 8.18 11.78
C LYS A 82 -6.74 7.55 13.16
N ASP A 83 -5.55 7.16 13.64
CA ASP A 83 -5.35 6.65 15.02
C ASP A 83 -6.25 5.44 15.36
N ASN A 84 -6.70 4.67 14.36
CA ASN A 84 -7.53 3.50 14.59
C ASN A 84 -6.67 2.33 15.07
N LEU A 85 -7.23 1.52 15.97
CA LEU A 85 -6.49 0.49 16.71
C LEU A 85 -6.03 -0.67 15.82
N ARG A 86 -6.73 -0.95 14.73
CA ARG A 86 -6.41 -2.01 13.80
C ARG A 86 -6.21 -1.46 12.39
N TYR A 87 -7.26 -1.11 11.67
CA TYR A 87 -7.18 -0.64 10.30
C TYR A 87 -7.82 0.74 10.10
N GLY A 88 -7.22 1.56 9.26
CA GLY A 88 -7.90 2.75 8.74
C GLY A 88 -9.08 2.36 7.86
N LEU A 89 -8.86 1.42 6.93
CA LEU A 89 -9.92 0.80 6.11
C LEU A 89 -9.66 -0.71 6.02
N HIS A 90 -10.72 -1.49 6.15
CA HIS A 90 -10.68 -2.94 5.95
C HIS A 90 -11.83 -3.36 5.04
N PHE A 91 -11.53 -4.06 3.95
CA PHE A 91 -12.60 -4.63 3.14
C PHE A 91 -12.26 -6.04 2.62
N MET A 92 -13.32 -6.84 2.48
CA MET A 92 -13.24 -8.23 2.03
C MET A 92 -14.41 -8.56 1.12
N PHE A 93 -14.15 -9.41 0.11
CA PHE A 93 -15.19 -9.88 -0.81
C PHE A 93 -16.01 -8.72 -1.40
N SER A 94 -15.33 -7.65 -1.77
CA SER A 94 -15.92 -6.39 -2.20
C SER A 94 -15.28 -6.00 -3.53
N ASP A 95 -16.07 -6.03 -4.59
CA ASP A 95 -15.58 -5.91 -5.97
C ASP A 95 -16.11 -4.64 -6.64
N HIS A 96 -15.38 -4.14 -7.66
CA HIS A 96 -15.78 -2.97 -8.46
C HIS A 96 -15.93 -1.68 -7.64
N ASP A 97 -15.06 -1.48 -6.66
CA ASP A 97 -15.11 -0.33 -5.77
C ASP A 97 -14.00 0.69 -6.10
N LEU A 98 -14.34 1.97 -5.95
CA LEU A 98 -13.42 3.11 -6.10
C LEU A 98 -13.02 3.65 -4.72
N TYR A 99 -11.73 3.76 -4.49
CA TYR A 99 -11.12 4.36 -3.29
C TYR A 99 -10.28 5.56 -3.72
N LYS A 100 -10.76 6.79 -3.47
CA LYS A 100 -10.11 7.98 -4.01
C LYS A 100 -9.90 9.08 -2.98
N GLY A 101 -8.70 9.66 -2.95
CA GLY A 101 -8.39 10.83 -2.14
C GLY A 101 -8.45 10.62 -0.63
N ASN A 102 -8.46 9.36 -0.14
CA ASN A 102 -8.54 9.08 1.28
C ASN A 102 -7.17 9.20 1.97
N ILE A 103 -7.20 9.52 3.26
CA ILE A 103 -6.01 9.60 4.12
C ILE A 103 -6.12 8.54 5.22
N PHE A 104 -5.14 7.63 5.25
CA PHE A 104 -5.00 6.58 6.26
C PHE A 104 -3.73 6.84 7.08
N GLU A 105 -3.88 7.49 8.24
CA GLU A 105 -2.75 7.98 9.03
C GLU A 105 -2.68 7.36 10.42
N ASN A 106 -1.50 6.89 10.81
CA ASN A 106 -1.18 6.44 12.17
C ASN A 106 -2.18 5.39 12.71
N ASN A 107 -2.63 4.48 11.85
CA ASN A 107 -3.45 3.35 12.26
C ASN A 107 -2.56 2.15 12.64
N GLY A 108 -3.09 1.15 13.32
CA GLY A 108 -2.40 -0.11 13.54
C GLY A 108 -1.87 -0.71 12.23
N ALA A 109 -2.64 -0.60 11.17
CA ALA A 109 -2.23 -0.68 9.77
C ALA A 109 -3.15 0.22 8.93
N GLY A 110 -2.66 0.75 7.80
CA GLY A 110 -3.42 1.68 6.97
C GLY A 110 -4.66 1.03 6.39
N VAL A 111 -4.51 0.15 5.43
CA VAL A 111 -5.61 -0.52 4.71
C VAL A 111 -5.33 -2.01 4.56
N ALA A 112 -6.35 -2.83 4.76
CA ALA A 112 -6.34 -4.25 4.44
C ALA A 112 -7.42 -4.59 3.42
N VAL A 113 -7.00 -5.17 2.29
CA VAL A 113 -7.86 -5.61 1.20
C VAL A 113 -7.70 -7.11 1.01
N MET A 114 -8.81 -7.84 1.03
CA MET A 114 -8.76 -9.29 0.94
C MET A 114 -9.85 -9.85 0.02
N TYR A 115 -9.46 -10.83 -0.82
CA TYR A 115 -10.39 -11.62 -1.65
C TYR A 115 -11.30 -10.76 -2.53
N SER A 116 -10.73 -9.78 -3.20
CA SER A 116 -11.45 -8.78 -4.00
C SER A 116 -10.80 -8.60 -5.37
N LYS A 117 -11.53 -8.05 -6.32
CA LYS A 117 -11.07 -7.78 -7.69
C LYS A 117 -11.71 -6.52 -8.24
N PHE A 118 -11.10 -5.99 -9.32
CA PHE A 118 -11.56 -4.76 -9.97
C PHE A 118 -11.62 -3.58 -9.01
N ILE A 119 -10.57 -3.43 -8.21
CA ILE A 119 -10.40 -2.36 -7.24
C ILE A 119 -9.63 -1.22 -7.90
N ASP A 120 -10.13 -0.02 -7.77
CA ASP A 120 -9.47 1.20 -8.22
C ASP A 120 -9.08 2.08 -7.02
N MET A 121 -7.78 2.27 -6.81
CA MET A 121 -7.23 3.10 -5.72
C MET A 121 -6.48 4.30 -6.30
N GLN A 122 -7.04 5.49 -6.19
CA GLN A 122 -6.47 6.70 -6.78
C GLN A 122 -6.25 7.81 -5.75
N ASP A 123 -5.14 8.51 -5.86
CA ASP A 123 -4.86 9.74 -5.10
C ASP A 123 -4.92 9.57 -3.57
N ASN A 124 -4.79 8.34 -3.03
CA ASN A 124 -4.84 8.09 -1.59
C ASN A 124 -3.49 8.32 -0.92
N GLN A 125 -3.51 8.61 0.38
CA GLN A 125 -2.32 8.76 1.21
C GLN A 125 -2.32 7.73 2.33
N PHE A 126 -1.27 6.93 2.38
CA PHE A 126 -1.00 5.92 3.42
C PHE A 126 0.24 6.37 4.17
N ARG A 127 0.08 6.92 5.39
CA ARG A 127 1.21 7.53 6.07
C ARG A 127 1.31 7.20 7.55
N LYS A 128 2.56 7.04 8.02
CA LYS A 128 2.87 6.80 9.44
C LYS A 128 2.20 5.56 10.04
N ASN A 129 1.83 4.58 9.22
CA ASN A 129 1.34 3.30 9.71
C ASN A 129 2.55 2.44 10.07
N TRP A 130 3.01 2.53 11.32
CA TRP A 130 4.27 1.97 11.78
C TRP A 130 4.07 0.98 12.92
N GLY A 131 4.77 -0.16 12.88
CA GLY A 131 4.71 -1.20 13.90
C GLY A 131 5.24 -2.54 13.42
N SER A 132 5.40 -3.52 14.31
CA SER A 132 5.99 -4.83 14.00
C SER A 132 5.24 -5.63 12.92
N ALA A 133 3.94 -5.43 12.79
CA ALA A 133 3.08 -6.08 11.80
C ALA A 133 2.24 -5.07 11.00
N SER A 134 2.74 -3.85 10.86
CA SER A 134 2.04 -2.75 10.23
C SER A 134 2.40 -2.59 8.76
N TYR A 135 1.46 -2.11 7.98
CA TYR A 135 1.61 -1.77 6.56
C TYR A 135 0.74 -0.56 6.20
N GLY A 136 1.13 0.17 5.16
CA GLY A 136 0.27 1.16 4.54
C GLY A 136 -0.92 0.47 3.87
N LEU A 137 -0.65 -0.54 3.03
CA LEU A 137 -1.65 -1.30 2.30
C LEU A 137 -1.30 -2.79 2.26
N LEU A 138 -2.20 -3.64 2.71
CA LEU A 138 -2.16 -5.08 2.48
C LEU A 138 -3.12 -5.45 1.35
N LEU A 139 -2.59 -6.12 0.35
CA LEU A 139 -3.35 -6.76 -0.73
C LEU A 139 -3.23 -8.28 -0.58
N LYS A 140 -4.31 -8.96 -0.25
CA LYS A 140 -4.33 -10.41 -0.12
C LYS A 140 -5.33 -11.04 -1.07
N GLU A 141 -4.84 -11.84 -2.01
CA GLU A 141 -5.66 -12.50 -3.05
C GLU A 141 -6.49 -11.48 -3.86
N ILE A 142 -5.81 -10.43 -4.33
CA ILE A 142 -6.41 -9.37 -5.14
C ILE A 142 -6.02 -9.57 -6.60
N ASN A 143 -6.98 -9.35 -7.50
CA ASN A 143 -6.78 -9.51 -8.93
C ASN A 143 -7.38 -8.36 -9.72
N ASP A 144 -6.86 -8.14 -10.93
CA ASP A 144 -7.46 -7.26 -11.95
C ASP A 144 -7.76 -5.85 -11.41
N SER A 145 -6.76 -5.18 -10.84
CA SER A 145 -6.95 -3.94 -10.08
C SER A 145 -5.92 -2.87 -10.45
N GLU A 146 -6.20 -1.61 -10.18
CA GLU A 146 -5.29 -0.49 -10.43
C GLU A 146 -5.02 0.31 -9.15
N LEU A 147 -3.74 0.64 -8.92
CA LEU A 147 -3.27 1.57 -7.90
C LEU A 147 -2.54 2.72 -8.58
N LYS A 148 -3.13 3.90 -8.59
CA LYS A 148 -2.60 5.04 -9.33
C LYS A 148 -2.47 6.29 -8.48
N ASN A 149 -1.33 6.98 -8.63
CA ASN A 149 -1.07 8.28 -8.01
C ASN A 149 -1.25 8.30 -6.48
N ASN A 150 -0.98 7.17 -5.81
CA ASN A 150 -1.05 7.08 -4.36
C ASN A 150 0.29 7.43 -3.72
N ILE A 151 0.25 7.95 -2.49
CA ILE A 151 1.43 8.29 -1.70
C ILE A 151 1.53 7.34 -0.50
N PHE A 152 2.67 6.67 -0.39
CA PHE A 152 3.03 5.81 0.74
C PHE A 152 4.23 6.41 1.46
N GLU A 153 4.02 6.94 2.66
CA GLU A 153 5.04 7.68 3.40
C GLU A 153 5.17 7.21 4.84
N ASP A 154 6.41 6.98 5.29
CA ASP A 154 6.74 6.65 6.68
C ASP A 154 5.97 5.41 7.20
N ASN A 155 5.78 4.36 6.38
CA ASN A 155 5.18 3.10 6.83
C ASN A 155 6.25 2.05 7.09
N THR A 156 5.96 1.06 7.95
CA THR A 156 6.86 -0.11 8.09
C THR A 156 6.97 -0.86 6.76
N ILE A 157 5.85 -1.14 6.12
CA ILE A 157 5.76 -1.70 4.78
C ILE A 157 4.74 -0.83 4.03
N ALA A 158 5.11 -0.22 2.91
CA ALA A 158 4.16 0.58 2.15
C ALA A 158 3.08 -0.32 1.53
N ILE A 159 3.47 -1.30 0.71
CA ILE A 159 2.56 -2.31 0.15
C ILE A 159 3.05 -3.72 0.49
N SER A 160 2.19 -4.51 1.12
CA SER A 160 2.35 -5.96 1.26
C SER A 160 1.41 -6.66 0.29
N ALA A 161 1.97 -7.27 -0.76
CA ALA A 161 1.24 -8.00 -1.80
C ALA A 161 1.36 -9.51 -1.56
N ASP A 162 0.25 -10.19 -1.35
CA ASP A 162 0.18 -11.64 -1.07
C ASP A 162 -0.81 -12.31 -2.01
N ASN A 163 -0.30 -13.18 -2.90
CA ASN A 163 -1.08 -13.87 -3.94
C ASN A 163 -1.90 -12.90 -4.82
N THR A 164 -1.24 -11.88 -5.36
CA THR A 164 -1.88 -10.83 -6.18
C THR A 164 -1.53 -11.01 -7.65
N ASN A 165 -2.51 -10.82 -8.55
CA ASN A 165 -2.28 -11.01 -9.97
C ASN A 165 -2.94 -9.92 -10.81
N ARG A 166 -2.26 -9.51 -11.88
CA ARG A 166 -2.76 -8.52 -12.84
C ARG A 166 -3.17 -7.21 -12.17
N ILE A 167 -2.24 -6.67 -11.37
CA ILE A 167 -2.39 -5.36 -10.75
C ILE A 167 -1.46 -4.38 -11.44
N ASP A 168 -1.98 -3.23 -11.78
CA ASP A 168 -1.23 -2.10 -12.31
C ASP A 168 -0.91 -1.10 -11.18
N TYR A 169 0.38 -0.92 -10.90
CA TYR A 169 0.90 0.07 -9.96
C TYR A 169 1.50 1.22 -10.78
N ILE A 170 0.77 2.32 -10.94
CA ILE A 170 1.12 3.40 -11.85
C ILE A 170 1.27 4.73 -11.09
N GLU A 171 2.37 5.43 -11.33
CA GLU A 171 2.58 6.80 -10.83
C GLU A 171 2.41 6.96 -9.31
N ASN A 172 2.74 5.90 -8.53
CA ASN A 172 2.73 5.99 -7.08
C ASN A 172 4.06 6.49 -6.52
N GLU A 173 4.02 7.15 -5.38
CA GLU A 173 5.20 7.60 -4.64
C GLU A 173 5.38 6.78 -3.37
N PHE A 174 6.55 6.14 -3.24
CA PHE A 174 6.98 5.38 -2.06
C PHE A 174 8.15 6.11 -1.42
N ARG A 175 7.96 6.75 -0.26
CA ARG A 175 9.03 7.51 0.39
C ARG A 175 9.21 7.17 1.86
N ASN A 176 10.48 7.02 2.27
CA ASN A 176 10.88 6.80 3.66
C ASN A 176 10.22 5.57 4.32
N ASN A 177 9.83 4.55 3.57
CA ASN A 177 9.26 3.33 4.14
C ASN A 177 10.36 2.34 4.55
N GLY A 178 10.07 1.44 5.48
CA GLY A 178 10.94 0.30 5.76
C GLY A 178 11.05 -0.59 4.52
N TYR A 179 9.93 -1.00 3.96
CA TYR A 179 9.83 -1.68 2.66
C TYR A 179 8.84 -0.91 1.79
N ALA A 180 9.23 -0.57 0.55
CA ALA A 180 8.27 0.01 -0.39
C ALA A 180 7.29 -1.06 -0.86
N ILE A 181 7.78 -2.19 -1.37
CA ILE A 181 6.95 -3.30 -1.81
C ILE A 181 7.48 -4.61 -1.24
N ARG A 182 6.63 -5.33 -0.54
CA ARG A 182 6.91 -6.68 -0.04
C ARG A 182 5.98 -7.68 -0.68
N ILE A 183 6.54 -8.57 -1.49
CA ILE A 183 5.82 -9.57 -2.28
C ILE A 183 5.90 -10.93 -1.57
N ARG A 184 4.76 -11.62 -1.42
CA ARG A 184 4.66 -12.95 -0.83
C ARG A 184 3.79 -13.88 -1.67
N GLY A 185 4.07 -15.18 -1.58
CA GLY A 185 3.27 -16.19 -2.25
C GLY A 185 3.42 -16.21 -3.76
N ALA A 186 2.34 -16.44 -4.47
CA ALA A 186 2.27 -16.49 -5.92
C ALA A 186 1.79 -15.16 -6.48
N VAL A 187 2.66 -14.43 -7.17
CA VAL A 187 2.39 -13.08 -7.67
C VAL A 187 2.75 -13.02 -9.15
N TYR A 188 1.73 -12.82 -10.02
CA TYR A 188 1.85 -12.95 -11.46
C TYR A 188 1.30 -11.74 -12.21
N ASP A 189 1.95 -11.40 -13.32
CA ASP A 189 1.46 -10.45 -14.32
C ASP A 189 1.15 -9.04 -13.76
N ASN A 190 1.89 -8.58 -12.74
CA ASN A 190 1.73 -7.22 -12.23
C ASN A 190 2.69 -6.26 -12.95
N ASN A 191 2.26 -5.02 -13.11
CA ASN A 191 3.04 -3.96 -13.75
C ASN A 191 3.35 -2.84 -12.75
N PHE A 192 4.62 -2.52 -12.60
CA PHE A 192 5.09 -1.40 -11.79
C PHE A 192 5.68 -0.35 -12.74
N LYS A 193 4.90 0.68 -13.06
CA LYS A 193 5.26 1.63 -14.11
C LYS A 193 5.23 3.07 -13.62
N ARG A 194 6.31 3.81 -13.92
CA ARG A 194 6.42 5.25 -13.62
C ARG A 194 6.24 5.61 -12.14
N ASN A 195 6.60 4.72 -11.22
CA ASN A 195 6.56 4.99 -9.79
C ASN A 195 7.85 5.68 -9.32
N ASN A 196 7.77 6.44 -8.24
CA ASN A 196 8.91 7.01 -7.54
C ASN A 196 9.22 6.22 -6.27
N PHE A 197 10.43 5.66 -6.19
CA PHE A 197 10.95 4.99 -4.99
C PHE A 197 12.02 5.87 -4.34
N LEU A 198 11.67 6.47 -3.19
CA LEU A 198 12.45 7.53 -2.56
C LEU A 198 12.90 7.12 -1.15
N TYR A 199 14.19 6.87 -0.98
CA TYR A 199 14.81 6.68 0.34
C TYR A 199 14.16 5.61 1.22
N ASN A 200 13.60 4.55 0.61
CA ASN A 200 13.12 3.39 1.37
C ASN A 200 14.32 2.56 1.85
N SER A 201 14.19 1.86 2.98
CA SER A 201 15.25 0.97 3.43
C SER A 201 15.41 -0.23 2.47
N PHE A 202 14.28 -0.72 1.94
CA PHE A 202 14.23 -1.73 0.89
C PHE A 202 13.17 -1.35 -0.13
N ASP A 203 13.54 -1.22 -1.40
CA ASP A 203 12.57 -0.88 -2.45
C ASP A 203 11.67 -2.06 -2.77
N VAL A 204 12.25 -3.23 -3.04
CA VAL A 204 11.48 -4.46 -3.29
C VAL A 204 12.07 -5.62 -2.49
N ALA A 205 11.19 -6.33 -1.81
CA ALA A 205 11.52 -7.59 -1.15
C ALA A 205 10.50 -8.66 -1.53
N TYR A 206 10.94 -9.90 -1.76
CA TYR A 206 10.03 -10.96 -2.14
C TYR A 206 10.32 -12.29 -1.43
N THR A 207 9.26 -13.05 -1.19
CA THR A 207 9.32 -14.45 -0.77
C THR A 207 8.23 -15.21 -1.51
N GLY A 208 8.61 -16.21 -2.29
CA GLY A 208 7.65 -16.99 -3.06
C GLY A 208 8.05 -17.12 -4.53
N ARG A 209 7.05 -17.28 -5.39
CA ARG A 209 7.23 -17.42 -6.84
C ARG A 209 6.77 -16.15 -7.53
N LEU A 210 7.66 -15.57 -8.31
CA LEU A 210 7.37 -14.45 -9.18
C LEU A 210 7.32 -14.95 -10.61
N ASN A 211 6.36 -14.48 -11.38
CA ASN A 211 6.29 -14.78 -12.79
C ASN A 211 5.70 -13.60 -13.56
N ASN A 212 6.41 -13.17 -14.60
CA ASN A 212 5.96 -12.13 -15.53
C ASN A 212 5.58 -10.78 -14.91
N ASN A 213 6.15 -10.43 -13.74
CA ASN A 213 6.00 -9.09 -13.19
C ASN A 213 6.96 -8.13 -13.90
N LYS A 214 6.51 -6.93 -14.22
CA LYS A 214 7.26 -5.96 -15.02
C LYS A 214 7.50 -4.68 -14.24
N PHE A 215 8.76 -4.24 -14.23
CA PHE A 215 9.15 -2.92 -13.76
C PHE A 215 9.61 -2.10 -14.96
N SER A 216 9.08 -0.91 -15.14
CA SER A 216 9.44 -0.05 -16.28
C SER A 216 9.29 1.43 -15.97
N ASN A 217 10.29 2.19 -16.39
CA ASN A 217 10.28 3.65 -16.28
C ASN A 217 10.05 4.18 -14.84
N ASN A 218 10.47 3.43 -13.81
CA ASN A 218 10.40 3.91 -12.44
C ASN A 218 11.63 4.74 -12.08
N TYR A 219 11.47 5.68 -11.16
CA TYR A 219 12.57 6.38 -10.54
C TYR A 219 12.97 5.71 -9.22
N TRP A 220 14.26 5.48 -9.06
CA TRP A 220 14.86 4.81 -7.90
C TRP A 220 15.91 5.73 -7.28
N SER A 221 15.73 6.21 -6.07
CA SER A 221 16.72 7.10 -5.42
C SER A 221 18.10 6.45 -5.23
N GLY A 222 18.17 5.13 -5.21
CA GLY A 222 19.40 4.35 -5.16
C GLY A 222 20.05 4.07 -6.53
N TYR A 223 19.42 4.47 -7.63
CA TYR A 223 19.97 4.27 -8.96
C TYR A 223 21.19 5.18 -9.21
N SER A 224 22.26 4.59 -9.68
CA SER A 224 23.55 5.29 -9.96
C SER A 224 24.12 4.97 -11.36
N GLY A 225 23.25 4.59 -12.30
CA GLY A 225 23.64 4.38 -13.69
C GLY A 225 23.88 5.71 -14.43
N TYR A 226 24.15 5.60 -15.72
CA TYR A 226 24.41 6.73 -16.60
C TYR A 226 23.39 6.77 -17.75
N ASP A 227 23.30 7.91 -18.39
CA ASP A 227 22.46 8.22 -19.55
C ASP A 227 23.33 8.90 -20.60
N LEU A 228 23.84 8.10 -21.54
CA LEU A 228 24.79 8.57 -22.57
C LEU A 228 24.12 9.35 -23.69
N ASN A 229 22.91 8.94 -24.04
CA ASN A 229 22.13 9.56 -25.13
C ASN A 229 21.33 10.77 -24.66
N ARG A 230 21.25 11.02 -23.34
CA ARG A 230 20.57 12.14 -22.68
C ARG A 230 19.07 12.20 -22.94
N ASP A 231 18.42 11.05 -22.98
CA ASP A 231 16.97 10.94 -23.13
C ASP A 231 16.22 10.94 -21.79
N GLY A 232 16.97 10.95 -20.67
CA GLY A 232 16.40 10.91 -19.31
C GLY A 232 16.17 9.52 -18.77
N ILE A 233 16.49 8.48 -19.55
CA ILE A 233 16.41 7.07 -19.18
C ILE A 233 17.85 6.55 -18.95
N GLY A 234 18.03 5.78 -17.91
CA GLY A 234 19.34 5.17 -17.64
C GLY A 234 19.63 4.01 -18.58
N ASP A 235 20.85 4.00 -19.16
CA ASP A 235 21.34 2.95 -20.07
C ASP A 235 21.66 1.64 -19.34
N VAL A 236 21.78 1.67 -18.01
CA VAL A 236 22.06 0.49 -17.19
C VAL A 236 20.77 0.06 -16.48
N PRO A 237 20.30 -1.17 -16.67
CA PRO A 237 19.12 -1.67 -15.95
C PRO A 237 19.30 -1.63 -14.43
N PHE A 238 18.26 -1.28 -13.70
CA PHE A 238 18.25 -1.30 -12.24
C PHE A 238 17.65 -2.58 -11.69
N ARG A 239 18.22 -3.09 -10.60
CA ARG A 239 17.76 -4.28 -9.88
C ARG A 239 17.29 -3.85 -8.50
N PRO A 240 15.96 -3.74 -8.26
CA PRO A 240 15.42 -3.21 -7.00
C PRO A 240 15.56 -4.18 -5.81
N VAL A 241 15.85 -5.45 -6.06
CA VAL A 241 16.11 -6.45 -5.02
C VAL A 241 17.60 -6.55 -4.77
N THR A 242 18.06 -6.18 -3.59
CA THR A 242 19.46 -6.33 -3.18
C THR A 242 19.70 -7.67 -2.49
N LEU A 243 20.93 -8.17 -2.53
CA LEU A 243 21.34 -9.37 -1.78
C LEU A 243 21.01 -9.23 -0.30
N PHE A 244 21.19 -8.05 0.28
CA PHE A 244 20.88 -7.81 1.68
C PHE A 244 19.37 -7.91 1.96
N SER A 245 18.51 -7.39 1.09
CA SER A 245 17.06 -7.55 1.21
C SER A 245 16.64 -9.02 1.22
N TYR A 246 17.28 -9.84 0.38
CA TYR A 246 17.06 -11.29 0.34
C TYR A 246 17.52 -11.98 1.64
N LEU A 247 18.68 -11.59 2.18
CA LEU A 247 19.19 -12.12 3.46
C LEU A 247 18.27 -11.78 4.62
N VAL A 248 17.82 -10.53 4.73
CA VAL A 248 16.89 -10.09 5.80
C VAL A 248 15.54 -10.81 5.69
N ASN A 249 15.07 -11.11 4.49
CA ASN A 249 13.85 -11.90 4.32
C ASN A 249 13.98 -13.34 4.84
N LYS A 250 15.18 -13.95 4.73
CA LYS A 250 15.44 -15.30 5.25
C LYS A 250 15.78 -15.32 6.75
N THR A 251 16.47 -14.29 7.20
CA THR A 251 17.00 -14.16 8.56
C THR A 251 16.73 -12.74 9.03
N PRO A 252 15.51 -12.46 9.57
CA PRO A 252 15.09 -11.10 9.94
C PRO A 252 16.05 -10.40 10.92
N GLU A 253 16.77 -11.15 11.74
CA GLU A 253 17.76 -10.63 12.68
C GLU A 253 18.93 -9.91 11.98
N ALA A 254 19.20 -10.26 10.71
CA ALA A 254 20.23 -9.60 9.93
C ALA A 254 19.98 -8.10 9.72
N ILE A 255 18.75 -7.61 9.95
CA ILE A 255 18.39 -6.20 9.85
C ILE A 255 19.26 -5.31 10.77
N VAL A 256 19.82 -5.88 11.84
CA VAL A 256 20.74 -5.15 12.75
C VAL A 256 22.01 -4.67 12.03
N LEU A 257 22.37 -5.31 10.91
CA LEU A 257 23.51 -4.94 10.08
C LEU A 257 23.20 -3.82 9.09
N LEU A 258 21.94 -3.40 8.98
CA LEU A 258 21.54 -2.29 8.12
C LEU A 258 22.38 -1.05 8.46
N ARG A 259 22.96 -0.41 7.45
CA ARG A 259 23.89 0.73 7.58
C ARG A 259 25.27 0.37 8.16
N SER A 260 25.67 -0.90 8.15
CA SER A 260 27.04 -1.29 8.45
C SER A 260 27.91 -1.22 7.21
N THR A 261 29.21 -0.98 7.38
CA THR A 261 30.21 -1.02 6.28
C THR A 261 30.25 -2.38 5.57
N PHE A 262 29.82 -3.44 6.25
CA PHE A 262 29.69 -4.76 5.64
C PHE A 262 28.63 -4.78 4.55
N ILE A 263 27.48 -4.12 4.80
CA ILE A 263 26.40 -4.02 3.82
C ILE A 263 26.82 -3.13 2.65
N ASP A 264 27.49 -2.02 2.91
CA ASP A 264 28.03 -1.16 1.84
C ASP A 264 28.98 -1.94 0.92
N LEU A 265 29.79 -2.85 1.49
CA LEU A 265 30.68 -3.72 0.72
C LEU A 265 29.90 -4.79 -0.07
N LEU A 266 28.86 -5.37 0.52
CA LEU A 266 27.98 -6.31 -0.19
C LEU A 266 27.29 -5.64 -1.38
N ASP A 267 26.69 -4.48 -1.18
CA ASP A 267 26.01 -3.72 -2.22
C ASP A 267 26.98 -3.30 -3.33
N PHE A 268 28.20 -2.93 -2.96
CA PHE A 268 29.24 -2.64 -3.95
C PHE A 268 29.63 -3.90 -4.75
N SER A 269 29.82 -5.04 -4.09
CA SER A 269 30.17 -6.29 -4.76
C SER A 269 29.07 -6.76 -5.71
N GLU A 270 27.80 -6.56 -5.33
CA GLU A 270 26.65 -6.91 -6.14
C GLU A 270 26.50 -6.02 -7.38
N LYS A 271 26.83 -4.72 -7.27
CA LYS A 271 26.88 -3.81 -8.42
C LYS A 271 27.93 -4.24 -9.46
N VAL A 272 29.05 -4.82 -9.01
CA VAL A 272 30.12 -5.31 -9.88
C VAL A 272 29.78 -6.67 -10.49
N SER A 273 29.15 -7.55 -9.75
CA SER A 273 28.81 -8.91 -10.19
C SER A 273 27.48 -9.38 -9.57
N PRO A 274 26.33 -9.10 -10.21
CA PRO A 274 25.02 -9.45 -9.70
C PRO A 274 24.73 -10.96 -9.86
N ILE A 275 25.35 -11.79 -9.05
CA ILE A 275 25.21 -13.26 -9.11
C ILE A 275 23.96 -13.71 -8.34
N PHE A 276 23.52 -12.96 -7.34
CA PHE A 276 22.51 -13.39 -6.36
C PHE A 276 21.14 -12.74 -6.54
N THR A 277 21.04 -11.66 -7.31
CA THR A 277 19.76 -11.01 -7.58
C THR A 277 18.98 -11.75 -8.66
N PRO A 278 17.68 -12.00 -8.46
CA PRO A 278 16.85 -12.62 -9.48
C PRO A 278 16.84 -11.80 -10.76
N ALA A 279 17.03 -12.49 -11.89
CA ALA A 279 16.98 -11.85 -13.21
C ALA A 279 15.57 -11.31 -13.55
N ASP A 280 14.54 -11.80 -12.86
CA ASP A 280 13.12 -11.54 -13.18
C ASP A 280 12.61 -10.20 -12.67
N LEU A 281 13.35 -9.51 -11.78
CA LEU A 281 12.95 -8.22 -11.22
C LEU A 281 13.94 -7.14 -11.66
N ILE A 282 13.79 -6.70 -12.89
CA ILE A 282 14.67 -5.68 -13.50
C ILE A 282 13.81 -4.56 -14.05
N ASP A 283 14.16 -3.31 -13.72
CA ASP A 283 13.71 -2.15 -14.47
C ASP A 283 14.76 -1.86 -15.56
N ALA A 284 14.41 -2.18 -16.80
CA ALA A 284 15.30 -2.00 -17.93
C ALA A 284 15.42 -0.54 -18.39
N GLN A 285 14.52 0.32 -17.92
CA GLN A 285 14.41 1.72 -18.32
C GLN A 285 14.23 2.64 -17.10
N PRO A 286 15.16 2.61 -16.12
CA PRO A 286 15.04 3.44 -14.93
C PRO A 286 15.15 4.92 -15.27
N GLN A 287 14.32 5.76 -14.64
CA GLN A 287 14.34 7.20 -14.86
C GLN A 287 15.54 7.83 -14.13
N MET A 288 16.24 8.75 -14.80
CA MET A 288 17.38 9.48 -14.22
C MET A 288 16.95 10.55 -13.20
N LYS A 289 15.72 11.00 -13.27
CA LYS A 289 15.16 12.03 -12.38
C LYS A 289 13.82 11.62 -11.83
N LYS A 290 13.50 12.10 -10.62
CA LYS A 290 12.18 11.95 -10.03
C LYS A 290 11.10 12.38 -11.03
N ILE A 291 10.13 11.53 -11.23
CA ILE A 291 8.99 11.77 -12.12
C ILE A 291 8.08 12.82 -11.46
N GLN A 292 7.64 13.77 -12.27
CA GLN A 292 6.61 14.75 -11.90
C GLN A 292 5.35 14.43 -12.70
N TRP A 293 4.22 14.37 -12.02
CA TRP A 293 2.87 14.20 -12.57
C TRP A 293 1.90 15.17 -11.92
#